data_698bbc04c4ca419864d7a0ec85a5b0b7
#
_entry.id   698bbc04c4ca419864d7a0ec85a5b0b7
#
_cell.length_a   1.000
_cell.length_b   1.000
_cell.length_c   1.000
_cell.angle_alpha   90.00
_cell.angle_beta   90.00
_cell.angle_gamma   90.00
#
_symmetry.space_group_name_H-M   'P 1'
#
loop_
_entity.id
_entity.type
_entity.pdbx_description
1 polymer ?
#
loop_
_entity_poly.entity_id
_entity_poly.type
_entity_poly.pdbx_seq_one_letter_code
_entity_poly.pdbx_strand_id
1 'polypeptide(L)'
;MTVDNILQRLEQTIESRKGAPAAASYVASLYAKGIDAILKKVGEEATETIIAAKGTDRNAVIRETADLLFHCLVMLAAKDVKFAEILGELARREGLSGLHEKAARGTMENTPE
;
A
#
# COMPACT_ATOMS: atom_id res chain seq x y z
N MET A 1 17.64 10.33 -9.54
CA MET A 1 16.20 10.17 -9.25
C MET A 1 16.01 9.76 -7.81
N THR A 2 15.14 10.46 -7.12
CA THR A 2 14.89 10.18 -5.71
C THR A 2 13.81 9.12 -5.54
N VAL A 3 13.75 8.53 -4.35
CA VAL A 3 12.71 7.57 -3.99
C VAL A 3 11.32 8.19 -4.15
N ASP A 4 11.17 9.46 -3.74
CA ASP A 4 9.90 10.17 -3.85
C ASP A 4 9.43 10.28 -5.30
N ASN A 5 10.35 10.51 -6.23
CA ASN A 5 9.99 10.60 -7.64
C ASN A 5 9.50 9.25 -8.18
N ILE A 6 10.06 8.15 -7.71
CA ILE A 6 9.62 6.81 -8.12
C ILE A 6 8.19 6.58 -7.64
N LEU A 7 7.89 6.89 -6.39
CA LEU A 7 6.55 6.70 -5.83
C LEU A 7 5.53 7.58 -6.53
N GLN A 8 5.87 8.85 -6.79
CA GLN A 8 4.97 9.77 -7.47
C GLN A 8 4.66 9.31 -8.88
N ARG A 9 5.68 8.87 -9.62
CA ARG A 9 5.46 8.38 -10.99
C ARG A 9 4.62 7.12 -11.01
N LEU A 10 4.87 6.22 -10.06
CA LEU A 10 4.09 4.99 -9.95
C LEU A 10 2.63 5.30 -9.64
N GLU A 11 2.40 6.22 -8.70
CA GLU A 11 1.05 6.64 -8.35
C GLU A 11 0.33 7.24 -9.54
N GLN A 12 1.01 8.09 -10.30
CA GLN A 12 0.43 8.70 -11.50
C GLN A 12 0.09 7.67 -12.56
N THR A 13 0.98 6.69 -12.75
CA THR A 13 0.74 5.62 -13.71
C THR A 13 -0.48 4.80 -13.30
N ILE A 14 -0.56 4.42 -12.03
CA ILE A 14 -1.68 3.64 -11.50
C ILE A 14 -2.99 4.42 -11.69
N GLU A 15 -3.00 5.69 -11.34
CA GLU A 15 -4.17 6.55 -11.50
C GLU A 15 -4.60 6.62 -12.96
N SER A 16 -3.64 6.71 -13.88
CA SER A 16 -3.93 6.85 -15.31
C SER A 16 -4.58 5.59 -15.91
N ARG A 17 -4.53 4.46 -15.21
CA ARG A 17 -5.15 3.22 -15.71
C ARG A 17 -6.62 3.09 -15.34
N LYS A 18 -7.15 4.00 -14.53
CA LYS A 18 -8.58 3.99 -14.21
C LYS A 18 -9.38 4.19 -15.49
N GLY A 19 -10.37 3.32 -15.69
CA GLY A 19 -11.22 3.41 -16.88
C GLY A 19 -10.60 2.88 -18.16
N ALA A 20 -9.32 2.49 -18.14
CA ALA A 20 -8.68 1.89 -19.32
C ALA A 20 -9.21 0.47 -19.53
N PRO A 21 -9.17 -0.03 -20.80
CA PRO A 21 -9.60 -1.42 -21.06
C PRO A 21 -8.77 -2.41 -20.27
N ALA A 22 -9.40 -3.48 -19.77
CA ALA A 22 -8.74 -4.48 -18.95
C ALA A 22 -7.49 -5.07 -19.64
N ALA A 23 -7.52 -5.18 -20.96
CA ALA A 23 -6.39 -5.75 -21.71
C ALA A 23 -5.21 -4.79 -21.82
N ALA A 24 -5.36 -3.52 -21.43
CA ALA A 24 -4.31 -2.51 -21.61
C ALA A 24 -3.15 -2.68 -20.64
N SER A 25 -3.41 -3.16 -19.41
CA SER A 25 -2.36 -3.34 -18.41
C SER A 25 -2.87 -4.19 -17.26
N TYR A 26 -1.93 -4.68 -16.46
CA TYR A 26 -2.26 -5.41 -15.24
C TYR A 26 -3.13 -4.56 -14.30
N VAL A 27 -2.74 -3.30 -14.09
CA VAL A 27 -3.50 -2.39 -13.20
C VAL A 27 -4.92 -2.19 -13.73
N ALA A 28 -5.07 -1.96 -15.04
CA ALA A 28 -6.40 -1.82 -15.64
C ALA A 28 -7.24 -3.07 -15.41
N SER A 29 -6.62 -4.25 -15.50
CA SER A 29 -7.35 -5.51 -15.27
C SER A 29 -7.81 -5.62 -13.82
N LEU A 30 -7.02 -5.14 -12.86
CA LEU A 30 -7.41 -5.13 -11.45
C LEU A 30 -8.59 -4.20 -11.22
N TYR A 31 -8.55 -2.99 -11.78
CA TYR A 31 -9.68 -2.06 -11.67
C TYR A 31 -10.95 -2.67 -12.25
N ALA A 32 -10.82 -3.35 -13.40
CA ALA A 32 -11.99 -3.96 -14.05
C ALA A 32 -12.60 -5.08 -13.19
N LYS A 33 -11.77 -5.81 -12.46
CA LYS A 33 -12.25 -6.88 -11.56
C LYS A 33 -12.88 -6.32 -10.29
N GLY A 34 -12.54 -5.10 -9.91
CA GLY A 34 -13.14 -4.44 -8.75
C GLY A 34 -12.33 -4.51 -7.48
N ILE A 35 -12.84 -3.83 -6.46
CA ILE A 35 -12.11 -3.64 -5.20
C ILE A 35 -11.77 -4.96 -4.50
N ASP A 36 -12.67 -5.94 -4.54
CA ASP A 36 -12.40 -7.20 -3.85
C ASP A 36 -11.19 -7.93 -4.43
N ALA A 37 -11.00 -7.86 -5.75
CA ALA A 37 -9.83 -8.46 -6.38
C ALA A 37 -8.54 -7.74 -5.99
N ILE A 38 -8.60 -6.42 -5.89
CA ILE A 38 -7.47 -5.60 -5.45
C ILE A 38 -7.10 -5.96 -4.01
N LEU A 39 -8.10 -6.03 -3.13
CA LEU A 39 -7.88 -6.35 -1.71
C LEU A 39 -7.35 -7.76 -1.53
N LYS A 40 -7.82 -8.70 -2.34
CA LYS A 40 -7.31 -10.07 -2.33
C LYS A 40 -5.81 -10.08 -2.64
N LYS A 41 -5.39 -9.28 -3.63
CA LYS A 41 -3.96 -9.19 -3.98
C LYS A 41 -3.15 -8.60 -2.84
N VAL A 42 -3.66 -7.57 -2.16
CA VAL A 42 -2.97 -7.00 -1.00
C VAL A 42 -2.75 -8.08 0.06
N GLY A 43 -3.78 -8.87 0.35
CA GLY A 43 -3.66 -9.96 1.32
C GLY A 43 -2.66 -11.03 0.89
N GLU A 44 -2.69 -11.42 -0.37
CA GLU A 44 -1.76 -12.42 -0.91
C GLU A 44 -0.31 -11.94 -0.82
N GLU A 45 -0.05 -10.69 -1.23
CA GLU A 45 1.30 -10.16 -1.21
C GLU A 45 1.81 -9.92 0.20
N ALA A 46 0.92 -9.56 1.13
CA ALA A 46 1.28 -9.46 2.55
C ALA A 46 1.73 -10.82 3.09
N THR A 47 1.00 -11.88 2.76
CA THR A 47 1.35 -13.24 3.17
C THR A 47 2.71 -13.64 2.58
N GLU A 48 2.94 -13.38 1.30
CA GLU A 48 4.20 -13.72 0.65
C GLU A 48 5.37 -12.94 1.25
N THR A 49 5.13 -11.69 1.64
CA THR A 49 6.15 -10.87 2.30
C THR A 49 6.52 -11.46 3.65
N ILE A 50 5.53 -11.91 4.41
CA ILE A 50 5.76 -12.56 5.71
C ILE A 50 6.59 -13.83 5.52
N ILE A 51 6.23 -14.65 4.55
CA ILE A 51 6.96 -15.89 4.27
C ILE A 51 8.42 -15.57 3.87
N ALA A 52 8.60 -14.59 3.01
CA ALA A 52 9.94 -14.18 2.59
C ALA A 52 10.79 -13.69 3.78
N ALA A 53 10.16 -12.91 4.67
CA ALA A 53 10.86 -12.36 5.82
C ALA A 53 11.27 -13.42 6.84
N LYS A 54 10.51 -14.52 6.90
CA LYS A 54 10.86 -15.67 7.78
C LYS A 54 12.03 -16.46 7.23
N GLY A 55 12.30 -16.35 5.93
CA GLY A 55 13.41 -17.05 5.29
C GLY A 55 14.73 -16.28 5.39
N THR A 56 15.69 -16.69 4.59
CA THR A 56 17.04 -16.10 4.62
C THR A 56 17.43 -15.42 3.31
N ASP A 57 16.54 -15.41 2.31
CA ASP A 57 16.81 -14.78 1.03
C ASP A 57 16.44 -13.30 1.08
N ARG A 58 17.47 -12.46 1.21
CA ARG A 58 17.29 -11.01 1.29
C ARG A 58 16.58 -10.45 0.06
N ASN A 59 16.89 -10.98 -1.12
CA ASN A 59 16.28 -10.51 -2.36
C ASN A 59 14.79 -10.86 -2.43
N ALA A 60 14.39 -11.97 -1.82
CA ALA A 60 12.97 -12.32 -1.76
C ALA A 60 12.21 -11.29 -0.92
N VAL A 61 12.80 -10.83 0.19
CA VAL A 61 12.17 -9.79 1.02
C VAL A 61 11.97 -8.52 0.22
N ILE A 62 12.97 -8.13 -0.55
CA ILE A 62 12.90 -6.92 -1.37
C ILE A 62 11.79 -7.06 -2.43
N ARG A 63 11.76 -8.17 -3.16
CA ARG A 63 10.77 -8.38 -4.21
C ARG A 63 9.35 -8.43 -3.66
N GLU A 64 9.15 -9.17 -2.59
CA GLU A 64 7.79 -9.34 -2.05
C GLU A 64 7.30 -8.06 -1.38
N THR A 65 8.19 -7.32 -0.73
CA THR A 65 7.81 -6.03 -0.15
C THR A 65 7.44 -5.03 -1.25
N ALA A 66 8.19 -5.03 -2.37
CA ALA A 66 7.86 -4.17 -3.50
C ALA A 66 6.50 -4.52 -4.09
N ASP A 67 6.20 -5.82 -4.23
CA ASP A 67 4.89 -6.27 -4.71
C ASP A 67 3.77 -5.84 -3.78
N LEU A 68 3.99 -5.97 -2.47
CA LEU A 68 3.02 -5.54 -1.48
C LEU A 68 2.77 -4.04 -1.59
N LEU A 69 3.83 -3.24 -1.64
CA LEU A 69 3.70 -1.80 -1.74
C LEU A 69 2.97 -1.40 -3.02
N PHE A 70 3.30 -2.05 -4.14
CA PHE A 70 2.64 -1.80 -5.41
C PHE A 70 1.12 -2.00 -5.30
N HIS A 71 0.71 -3.13 -4.74
CA HIS A 71 -0.72 -3.42 -4.62
C HIS A 71 -1.42 -2.53 -3.60
N CYS A 72 -0.69 -2.09 -2.56
CA CYS A 72 -1.22 -1.09 -1.64
C CYS A 72 -1.49 0.23 -2.36
N LEU A 73 -0.60 0.63 -3.28
CA LEU A 73 -0.81 1.85 -4.06
C LEU A 73 -2.02 1.72 -4.97
N VAL A 74 -2.25 0.54 -5.56
CA VAL A 74 -3.45 0.31 -6.37
C VAL A 74 -4.71 0.42 -5.50
N MET A 75 -4.68 -0.18 -4.31
CA MET A 75 -5.78 -0.09 -3.36
C MET A 75 -6.08 1.37 -2.99
N LEU A 76 -5.04 2.14 -2.67
CA LEU A 76 -5.20 3.54 -2.30
C LEU A 76 -5.82 4.33 -3.45
N ALA A 77 -5.34 4.13 -4.68
CA ALA A 77 -5.88 4.79 -5.84
C ALA A 77 -7.36 4.45 -6.03
N ALA A 78 -7.71 3.17 -5.85
CA ALA A 78 -9.11 2.74 -5.97
C ALA A 78 -10.00 3.40 -4.91
N LYS A 79 -9.44 3.78 -3.78
CA LYS A 79 -10.18 4.44 -2.69
C LYS A 79 -10.02 5.96 -2.74
N ASP A 80 -9.39 6.48 -3.79
CA ASP A 80 -9.13 7.92 -3.98
C ASP A 80 -8.33 8.54 -2.82
N VAL A 81 -7.38 7.78 -2.30
CA VAL A 81 -6.46 8.23 -1.26
C VAL A 81 -5.07 8.37 -1.88
N LYS A 82 -4.43 9.52 -1.66
CA LYS A 82 -3.10 9.78 -2.18
C LYS A 82 -2.04 9.28 -1.20
N PHE A 83 -0.91 8.81 -1.73
CA PHE A 83 0.17 8.33 -0.87
C PHE A 83 0.67 9.44 0.06
N ALA A 84 0.62 10.70 -0.39
CA ALA A 84 0.98 11.84 0.46
C ALA A 84 0.15 11.89 1.74
N GLU A 85 -1.11 11.43 1.70
CA GLU A 85 -1.96 11.40 2.90
C GLU A 85 -1.46 10.37 3.90
N ILE A 86 -0.93 9.24 3.42
CA ILE A 86 -0.32 8.23 4.28
C ILE A 86 0.93 8.80 4.94
N LEU A 87 1.75 9.49 4.15
CA LEU A 87 2.96 10.14 4.69
C LEU A 87 2.59 11.20 5.73
N GLY A 88 1.50 11.95 5.49
CA GLY A 88 1.02 12.93 6.46
C GLY A 88 0.64 12.29 7.79
N GLU A 89 -0.03 11.14 7.73
CA GLU A 89 -0.40 10.42 8.95
C GLU A 89 0.83 9.90 9.69
N LEU A 90 1.82 9.40 8.95
CA LEU A 90 3.08 8.96 9.56
C LEU A 90 3.82 10.12 10.21
N ALA A 91 3.85 11.29 9.53
CA ALA A 91 4.49 12.47 10.08
C ALA A 91 3.78 12.94 11.35
N ARG A 92 2.44 12.85 11.37
CA ARG A 92 1.67 13.20 12.56
C ARG A 92 2.06 12.35 13.77
N ARG A 93 2.38 11.07 13.53
CA ARG A 93 2.77 10.16 14.60
C ARG A 93 4.22 10.35 15.06
N GLU A 94 5.02 11.05 14.27
CA GLU A 94 6.41 11.34 14.63
C GLU A 94 6.44 12.15 15.92
N GLY A 95 7.35 11.77 16.82
CA GLY A 95 7.49 12.49 18.09
C GLY A 95 6.52 12.05 19.17
N LEU A 96 5.50 11.24 18.83
CA LEU A 96 4.60 10.68 19.83
C LEU A 96 5.10 9.30 20.25
N SER A 97 5.05 8.99 21.55
CA SER A 97 5.36 7.63 21.98
C SER A 97 4.22 6.70 21.52
N GLY A 98 4.54 5.45 21.23
CA GLY A 98 3.52 4.48 20.86
C GLY A 98 2.43 4.35 21.91
N LEU A 99 2.81 4.48 23.17
CA LEU A 99 1.87 4.39 24.29
C LEU A 99 0.88 5.55 24.28
N HIS A 100 1.36 6.77 24.05
CA HIS A 100 0.48 7.94 23.99
C HIS A 100 -0.48 7.86 22.81
N GLU A 101 0.03 7.45 21.65
CA GLU A 101 -0.80 7.32 20.44
C GLU A 101 -1.88 6.27 20.65
N LYS A 102 -1.50 5.14 21.24
CA LYS A 102 -2.45 4.07 21.50
C LYS A 102 -3.55 4.50 22.46
N ALA A 103 -3.19 5.24 23.50
CA ALA A 103 -4.17 5.76 24.47
C ALA A 103 -5.14 6.73 23.80
N ALA A 104 -4.63 7.62 22.95
CA ALA A 104 -5.48 8.59 22.24
C ALA A 104 -6.46 7.88 21.32
N ARG A 105 -6.00 6.87 20.56
CA ARG A 105 -6.88 6.11 19.68
C ARG A 105 -7.85 5.24 20.46
N GLY A 106 -7.41 4.72 21.61
CA GLY A 106 -8.25 3.90 22.45
C GLY A 106 -9.49 4.64 22.95
N THR A 107 -9.39 5.94 23.19
CA THR A 107 -10.54 6.73 23.62
C THR A 107 -11.48 7.07 22.47
N MET A 108 -11.01 6.99 21.23
CA MET A 108 -11.80 7.34 20.04
C MET A 108 -12.38 6.13 19.36
N GLU A 109 -11.60 5.10 19.14
CA GLU A 109 -12.03 3.96 18.34
C GLU A 109 -11.62 2.62 18.92
N ASN A 110 -10.90 2.60 20.02
CA ASN A 110 -10.47 1.37 20.70
C ASN A 110 -9.77 0.40 19.75
N THR A 111 -8.92 0.91 18.87
CA THR A 111 -8.19 0.11 17.90
C THR A 111 -6.77 -0.13 18.38
N PRO A 112 -6.31 -1.40 18.45
CA PRO A 112 -4.93 -1.67 18.85
C PRO A 112 -3.94 -1.20 17.82
N GLU A 113 -2.73 -0.98 18.27
CA GLU A 113 -1.60 -0.57 17.45
C GLU A 113 -1.24 -1.66 16.43
#